data_00ffe65d26deccbeaa19dd4b58a33952
#
_entry.id   00ffe65d26deccbeaa19dd4b58a33952
#
_cell.length_a   1.000
_cell.length_b   1.000
_cell.length_c   1.000
_cell.angle_alpha   90.00
_cell.angle_beta   90.00
_cell.angle_gamma   90.00
#
_symmetry.space_group_name_H-M   'P 1'
#
loop_
_entity.id
_entity.type
_entity.pdbx_description
1 polymer ?
#
loop_
_entity_poly.entity_id
_entity_poly.type
_entity_poly.pdbx_seq_one_letter_code
_entity_poly.pdbx_strand_id
1 'polypeptide(L)'
;AALLREYKYLYECHTGEPYENLAELLEGKNYYIATTNQDAQFFRTFPAEKITRIQGDFRYWQCKHTCTDEIYPNKEKVYELLDKIEGDRLPDDLIPRCSHCGTEMVPWWRSREFLEGSYYRKEMQRYMDFLKKNMNKKVLFLELGVGMMTPMFIKEPFMNMVYRWPNATYAVINPKDAYVPKEIAKKSIAIKEDIAVTLKKLLGKPADHIVSDTSFKPGRIY
;
A
#
# COMPACT_ATOMS: atom_id res chain seq x y z
N ALA A 1 1.77 -22.74 -4.95
CA ALA A 1 1.20 -22.47 -6.29
C ALA A 1 0.27 -21.25 -6.28
N ALA A 2 -0.76 -21.20 -5.43
CA ALA A 2 -1.71 -20.07 -5.38
C ALA A 2 -1.00 -18.71 -5.25
N LEU A 3 -0.09 -18.58 -4.27
CA LEU A 3 0.67 -17.36 -4.04
C LEU A 3 1.51 -16.93 -5.26
N LEU A 4 2.10 -17.88 -5.99
CA LEU A 4 2.86 -17.57 -7.22
C LEU A 4 1.95 -17.04 -8.33
N ARG A 5 0.73 -17.56 -8.47
CA ARG A 5 -0.27 -17.07 -9.44
C ARG A 5 -0.74 -15.66 -9.07
N GLU A 6 -0.90 -15.36 -7.78
CA GLU A 6 -1.20 -14.00 -7.30
C GLU A 6 -0.06 -13.03 -7.63
N TYR A 7 1.21 -13.41 -7.45
CA TYR A 7 2.35 -12.60 -7.86
C TYR A 7 2.34 -12.30 -9.36
N LYS A 8 2.08 -13.30 -10.20
CA LYS A 8 1.94 -13.08 -11.65
C LYS A 8 0.85 -12.06 -11.95
N TYR A 9 -0.33 -12.21 -11.36
CA TYR A 9 -1.42 -11.24 -11.51
C TYR A 9 -0.98 -9.83 -11.10
N LEU A 10 -0.32 -9.66 -9.94
CA LEU A 10 0.16 -8.37 -9.48
C LEU A 10 1.18 -7.73 -10.43
N TYR A 11 1.99 -8.53 -11.11
CA TYR A 11 2.94 -8.03 -12.12
C TYR A 11 2.28 -7.64 -13.44
N GLU A 12 1.21 -8.30 -13.83
CA GLU A 12 0.57 -8.17 -15.15
C GLU A 12 -0.70 -7.32 -15.15
N CYS A 13 -1.37 -7.16 -14.01
CA CYS A 13 -2.62 -6.38 -13.94
C CYS A 13 -2.40 -4.92 -14.33
N HIS A 14 -3.37 -4.33 -14.99
CA HIS A 14 -3.37 -2.91 -15.30
C HIS A 14 -3.60 -2.09 -14.04
N THR A 15 -2.98 -0.91 -13.98
CA THR A 15 -3.29 0.07 -12.94
C THR A 15 -4.70 0.60 -13.18
N GLY A 16 -5.51 0.61 -12.13
CA GLY A 16 -6.89 1.07 -12.25
C GLY A 16 -6.99 2.60 -12.38
N GLU A 17 -8.03 3.05 -13.05
CA GLU A 17 -8.37 4.46 -13.25
C GLU A 17 -8.30 5.34 -11.97
N PRO A 18 -8.64 4.86 -10.76
CA PRO A 18 -8.49 5.64 -9.53
C PRO A 18 -7.07 6.16 -9.28
N TYR A 19 -6.03 5.41 -9.65
CA TYR A 19 -4.64 5.85 -9.50
C TYR A 19 -4.29 6.98 -10.47
N GLU A 20 -4.78 6.92 -11.71
CA GLU A 20 -4.60 7.96 -12.73
C GLU A 20 -5.34 9.23 -12.32
N ASN A 21 -6.60 9.12 -11.89
CA ASN A 21 -7.38 10.25 -11.39
C ASN A 21 -6.74 10.89 -10.14
N LEU A 22 -6.18 10.09 -9.24
CA LEU A 22 -5.44 10.62 -8.10
C LEU A 22 -4.17 11.36 -8.53
N ALA A 23 -3.44 10.84 -9.53
CA ALA A 23 -2.24 11.51 -10.05
C ALA A 23 -2.58 12.86 -10.67
N GLU A 24 -3.66 12.94 -11.46
CA GLU A 24 -4.15 14.20 -12.03
C GLU A 24 -4.54 15.21 -10.94
N LEU A 25 -5.26 14.78 -9.89
CA LEU A 25 -5.58 15.61 -8.73
C LEU A 25 -4.34 16.13 -7.99
N LEU A 26 -3.25 15.37 -8.00
CA LEU A 26 -2.01 15.70 -7.31
C LEU A 26 -1.00 16.45 -8.18
N GLU A 27 -1.30 16.68 -9.46
CA GLU A 27 -0.42 17.41 -10.36
C GLU A 27 -0.09 18.81 -9.81
N GLY A 28 1.18 19.18 -9.85
CA GLY A 28 1.68 20.45 -9.31
C GLY A 28 1.64 20.60 -7.80
N LYS A 29 1.18 19.58 -7.04
CA LYS A 29 1.10 19.63 -5.59
C LYS A 29 2.31 18.97 -4.90
N ASN A 30 2.62 19.45 -3.71
CA ASN A 30 3.59 18.80 -2.84
C ASN A 30 2.90 17.68 -2.07
N TYR A 31 3.12 16.43 -2.45
CA TYR A 31 2.46 15.27 -1.85
C TYR A 31 3.44 14.17 -1.45
N TYR A 32 2.98 13.27 -0.60
CA TYR A 32 3.64 12.03 -0.21
C TYR A 32 2.59 10.93 0.01
N ILE A 33 2.92 9.70 -0.33
CA ILE A 33 2.03 8.54 -0.25
C ILE A 33 2.55 7.58 0.82
N ALA A 34 1.74 7.33 1.84
CA ALA A 34 1.92 6.26 2.79
C ALA A 34 0.88 5.18 2.49
N THR A 35 1.31 3.96 2.19
CA THR A 35 0.40 2.89 1.79
C THR A 35 0.56 1.63 2.63
N THR A 36 -0.56 1.00 2.93
CA THR A 36 -0.63 -0.37 3.47
C THR A 36 -0.90 -1.41 2.40
N ASN A 37 -1.13 -0.99 1.15
CA ASN A 37 -1.28 -1.89 0.02
C ASN A 37 0.07 -2.54 -0.30
N GLN A 38 0.02 -3.86 -0.54
CA GLN A 38 1.19 -4.68 -0.85
C GLN A 38 1.29 -5.02 -2.35
N ASP A 39 0.32 -4.56 -3.14
CA ASP A 39 0.13 -4.83 -4.57
C ASP A 39 1.02 -3.99 -5.49
N ALA A 40 1.78 -3.06 -4.94
CA ALA A 40 2.69 -2.18 -5.65
C ALA A 40 2.07 -1.27 -6.73
N GLN A 41 0.74 -1.15 -6.81
CA GLN A 41 0.07 -0.38 -7.87
C GLN A 41 0.46 1.11 -7.87
N PHE A 42 0.68 1.70 -6.70
CA PHE A 42 1.15 3.10 -6.62
C PHE A 42 2.45 3.35 -7.39
N PHE A 43 3.36 2.37 -7.45
CA PHE A 43 4.64 2.51 -8.15
C PHE A 43 4.54 2.55 -9.67
N ARG A 44 3.38 2.27 -10.24
CA ARG A 44 3.13 2.37 -11.68
C ARG A 44 2.77 3.78 -12.11
N THR A 45 2.27 4.59 -11.18
CA THR A 45 1.74 5.93 -11.45
C THR A 45 2.54 7.01 -10.75
N PHE A 46 3.15 6.71 -9.60
CA PHE A 46 3.83 7.70 -8.76
C PHE A 46 5.31 7.40 -8.58
N PRO A 47 6.15 8.44 -8.42
CA PRO A 47 7.58 8.27 -8.17
C PRO A 47 7.86 7.52 -6.87
N ALA A 48 8.78 6.55 -6.91
CA ALA A 48 9.09 5.68 -5.78
C ALA A 48 9.60 6.44 -4.55
N GLU A 49 10.29 7.55 -4.75
CA GLU A 49 10.81 8.41 -3.67
C GLU A 49 9.71 9.12 -2.87
N LYS A 50 8.49 9.19 -3.42
CA LYS A 50 7.31 9.76 -2.77
C LYS A 50 6.38 8.70 -2.13
N ILE A 51 6.82 7.45 -2.07
CA ILE A 51 6.01 6.35 -1.55
C ILE A 51 6.72 5.68 -0.38
N THR A 52 5.96 5.36 0.67
CA THR A 52 6.39 4.51 1.78
C THR A 52 5.43 3.33 1.92
N ARG A 53 5.98 2.12 1.90
CA ARG A 53 5.27 0.85 2.05
C ARG A 53 5.27 0.40 3.50
N ILE A 54 4.24 0.79 4.25
CA ILE A 54 4.17 0.53 5.70
C ILE A 54 4.11 -0.96 6.04
N GLN A 55 3.48 -1.75 5.16
CA GLN A 55 3.28 -3.18 5.36
C GLN A 55 4.08 -4.07 4.39
N GLY A 56 5.08 -3.50 3.71
CA GLY A 56 5.90 -4.24 2.76
C GLY A 56 5.32 -4.28 1.35
N ASP A 57 5.78 -5.25 0.55
CA ASP A 57 5.49 -5.31 -0.89
C ASP A 57 5.72 -6.73 -1.41
N PHE A 58 4.75 -7.30 -2.06
CA PHE A 58 4.81 -8.65 -2.64
C PHE A 58 5.87 -8.85 -3.73
N ARG A 59 6.38 -7.79 -4.33
CA ARG A 59 7.47 -7.88 -5.32
C ARG A 59 8.81 -8.28 -4.72
N TYR A 60 8.88 -8.44 -3.39
CA TYR A 60 10.11 -8.79 -2.69
C TYR A 60 9.91 -9.98 -1.76
N TRP A 61 10.96 -10.75 -1.62
CA TRP A 61 11.10 -11.76 -0.58
C TRP A 61 12.15 -11.35 0.43
N GLN A 62 12.08 -11.92 1.60
CA GLN A 62 13.04 -11.80 2.68
C GLN A 62 13.39 -13.17 3.24
N CYS A 63 14.52 -13.29 3.92
CA CYS A 63 14.82 -14.47 4.71
C CYS A 63 13.80 -14.60 5.87
N LYS A 64 13.20 -15.77 6.04
CA LYS A 64 12.26 -16.06 7.14
C LYS A 64 12.87 -15.81 8.53
N HIS A 65 14.18 -16.06 8.70
CA HIS A 65 14.91 -15.80 9.94
C HIS A 65 15.51 -14.38 10.00
N THR A 66 15.25 -13.55 9.02
CA THR A 66 15.82 -12.20 8.94
C THR A 66 17.33 -12.16 9.19
N CYS A 67 18.06 -13.18 8.69
CA CYS A 67 19.50 -13.34 8.95
C CYS A 67 20.37 -12.32 8.20
N THR A 68 19.81 -11.59 7.25
CA THR A 68 20.43 -10.47 6.53
C THR A 68 19.53 -9.25 6.57
N ASP A 69 20.09 -8.07 6.32
CA ASP A 69 19.37 -6.80 6.18
C ASP A 69 18.97 -6.54 4.71
N GLU A 70 18.56 -7.59 3.99
CA GLU A 70 18.29 -7.54 2.56
C GLU A 70 16.89 -8.03 2.23
N ILE A 71 16.29 -7.37 1.25
CA ILE A 71 15.08 -7.84 0.55
C ILE A 71 15.43 -8.13 -0.91
N TYR A 72 14.82 -9.15 -1.47
CA TYR A 72 15.18 -9.71 -2.77
C TYR A 72 14.03 -9.55 -3.75
N PRO A 73 14.22 -8.85 -4.89
CA PRO A 73 13.24 -8.81 -5.97
C PRO A 73 12.91 -10.24 -6.45
N ASN A 74 11.63 -10.53 -6.62
CA ASN A 74 11.21 -11.91 -6.87
C ASN A 74 10.62 -12.16 -8.26
N LYS A 75 10.49 -11.14 -9.11
CA LYS A 75 9.80 -11.25 -10.39
C LYS A 75 10.28 -12.41 -11.25
N GLU A 76 11.55 -12.44 -11.58
CA GLU A 76 12.14 -13.47 -12.45
C GLU A 76 11.96 -14.86 -11.87
N LYS A 77 12.20 -15.00 -10.56
CA LYS A 77 12.05 -16.28 -9.87
C LYS A 77 10.60 -16.74 -9.78
N VAL A 78 9.65 -15.82 -9.63
CA VAL A 78 8.22 -16.15 -9.68
C VAL A 78 7.84 -16.74 -11.03
N TYR A 79 8.26 -16.14 -12.14
CA TYR A 79 7.97 -16.67 -13.48
C TYR A 79 8.65 -18.02 -13.72
N GLU A 80 9.91 -18.19 -13.34
CA GLU A 80 10.60 -19.48 -13.41
C GLU A 80 9.86 -20.60 -12.64
N LEU A 81 9.35 -20.27 -11.46
CA LEU A 81 8.66 -21.24 -10.60
C LEU A 81 7.23 -21.55 -11.06
N LEU A 82 6.57 -20.62 -11.73
CA LEU A 82 5.22 -20.85 -12.27
C LEU A 82 5.20 -21.99 -13.29
N ASP A 83 6.24 -22.08 -14.13
CA ASP A 83 6.37 -23.12 -15.15
C ASP A 83 6.68 -24.52 -14.55
N LYS A 84 7.04 -24.56 -13.27
CA LYS A 84 7.41 -25.78 -12.53
C LYS A 84 6.33 -26.25 -11.55
N ILE A 85 5.15 -25.61 -11.57
CA ILE A 85 4.03 -26.01 -10.72
C ILE A 85 3.44 -27.31 -11.24
N GLU A 86 3.33 -28.31 -10.37
CA GLU A 86 2.67 -29.58 -10.61
C GLU A 86 1.29 -29.59 -9.92
N GLY A 87 0.22 -29.48 -10.73
CA GLY A 87 -1.13 -29.30 -10.21
C GLY A 87 -1.27 -28.03 -9.39
N ASP A 88 -1.49 -28.15 -8.07
CA ASP A 88 -1.60 -27.03 -7.13
C ASP A 88 -0.39 -26.90 -6.17
N ARG A 89 0.71 -27.59 -6.44
CA ARG A 89 1.90 -27.58 -5.60
C ARG A 89 3.14 -27.18 -6.36
N LEU A 90 4.05 -26.53 -5.67
CA LEU A 90 5.44 -26.39 -6.08
C LEU A 90 6.22 -27.51 -5.38
N PRO A 91 7.07 -28.27 -6.08
CA PRO A 91 7.97 -29.23 -5.46
C PRO A 91 8.81 -28.59 -4.34
N ASP A 92 9.02 -29.30 -3.24
CA ASP A 92 9.63 -28.76 -2.03
C ASP A 92 11.10 -28.33 -2.24
N ASP A 93 11.81 -28.98 -3.13
CA ASP A 93 13.18 -28.66 -3.52
C ASP A 93 13.27 -27.35 -4.33
N LEU A 94 12.16 -26.89 -4.91
CA LEU A 94 12.08 -25.63 -5.64
C LEU A 94 11.65 -24.43 -4.78
N ILE A 95 11.31 -24.66 -3.50
CA ILE A 95 10.99 -23.56 -2.59
C ILE A 95 12.22 -22.67 -2.43
N PRO A 96 12.11 -21.34 -2.73
CA PRO A 96 13.25 -20.45 -2.63
C PRO A 96 13.86 -20.43 -1.22
N ARG A 97 15.19 -20.52 -1.15
CA ARG A 97 15.94 -20.56 0.11
C ARG A 97 16.93 -19.41 0.19
N CYS A 98 17.14 -18.94 1.41
CA CYS A 98 18.11 -17.91 1.70
C CYS A 98 19.54 -18.40 1.40
N SER A 99 20.29 -17.65 0.60
CA SER A 99 21.68 -17.97 0.25
C SER A 99 22.64 -17.94 1.45
N HIS A 100 22.28 -17.26 2.54
CA HIS A 100 23.12 -17.13 3.72
C HIS A 100 22.90 -18.24 4.76
N CYS A 101 21.64 -18.58 5.04
CA CYS A 101 21.35 -19.54 6.11
C CYS A 101 20.54 -20.77 5.67
N GLY A 102 20.21 -20.90 4.38
CA GLY A 102 19.48 -22.05 3.83
C GLY A 102 18.00 -22.13 4.20
N THR A 103 17.48 -21.23 5.07
CA THR A 103 16.06 -21.22 5.41
C THR A 103 15.19 -20.74 4.24
N GLU A 104 13.89 -20.99 4.33
CA GLU A 104 12.93 -20.54 3.32
C GLU A 104 12.92 -19.03 3.16
N MET A 105 12.72 -18.55 1.94
CA MET A 105 12.35 -17.19 1.65
C MET A 105 10.84 -17.02 1.82
N VAL A 106 10.44 -15.89 2.41
CA VAL A 106 9.03 -15.53 2.61
C VAL A 106 8.74 -14.17 1.99
N PRO A 107 7.48 -13.86 1.68
CA PRO A 107 7.11 -12.52 1.20
C PRO A 107 7.57 -11.43 2.18
N TRP A 108 8.05 -10.31 1.65
CA TRP A 108 8.34 -9.13 2.45
C TRP A 108 7.05 -8.37 2.76
N TRP A 109 6.30 -8.88 3.70
CA TRP A 109 5.05 -8.29 4.16
C TRP A 109 5.00 -8.23 5.69
N ARG A 110 4.16 -7.37 6.23
CA ARG A 110 3.98 -7.21 7.67
C ARG A 110 3.38 -8.48 8.27
N SER A 111 4.26 -9.37 8.68
CA SER A 111 4.03 -10.59 9.44
C SER A 111 4.80 -10.51 10.76
N ARG A 112 4.83 -11.60 11.51
CA ARG A 112 5.66 -11.71 12.71
C ARG A 112 7.16 -11.61 12.39
N GLU A 113 7.56 -12.08 11.22
CA GLU A 113 8.95 -12.12 10.76
C GLU A 113 9.31 -10.92 9.87
N PHE A 114 8.48 -9.88 9.80
CA PHE A 114 8.71 -8.75 8.91
C PHE A 114 10.05 -8.06 9.14
N LEU A 115 10.86 -7.96 8.10
CA LEU A 115 12.16 -7.31 8.14
C LEU A 115 12.00 -5.79 8.04
N GLU A 116 12.14 -5.09 9.17
CA GLU A 116 12.31 -3.64 9.23
C GLU A 116 13.78 -3.25 9.03
N GLY A 117 14.37 -3.74 7.96
CA GLY A 117 15.76 -3.53 7.61
C GLY A 117 16.09 -2.10 7.14
N SER A 118 17.31 -1.89 6.65
CA SER A 118 17.80 -0.59 6.16
C SER A 118 16.93 -0.01 5.06
N TYR A 119 16.41 -0.86 4.18
CA TYR A 119 15.52 -0.47 3.09
C TYR A 119 14.21 0.13 3.63
N TYR A 120 13.55 -0.56 4.57
CA TYR A 120 12.33 -0.09 5.24
C TYR A 120 12.57 1.20 6.02
N ARG A 121 13.62 1.24 6.84
CA ARG A 121 13.98 2.44 7.62
C ARG A 121 14.23 3.66 6.74
N LYS A 122 14.85 3.46 5.56
CA LYS A 122 15.08 4.53 4.58
C LYS A 122 13.77 5.12 4.02
N GLU A 123 12.79 4.29 3.71
CA GLU A 123 11.47 4.75 3.28
C GLU A 123 10.73 5.48 4.41
N MET A 124 10.72 4.91 5.61
CA MET A 124 10.11 5.55 6.77
C MET A 124 10.77 6.89 7.11
N GLN A 125 12.10 7.00 6.99
CA GLN A 125 12.79 8.26 7.21
C GLN A 125 12.35 9.34 6.22
N ARG A 126 12.24 9.03 4.91
CA ARG A 126 11.72 9.98 3.90
C ARG A 126 10.32 10.46 4.25
N TYR A 127 9.45 9.57 4.69
CA TYR A 127 8.09 9.91 5.12
C TYR A 127 8.11 10.86 6.33
N MET A 128 8.89 10.52 7.35
CA MET A 128 9.01 11.35 8.56
C MET A 128 9.60 12.73 8.25
N ASP A 129 10.57 12.82 7.35
CA ASP A 129 11.19 14.09 6.93
C ASP A 129 10.18 14.95 6.16
N PHE A 130 9.36 14.32 5.29
CA PHE A 130 8.26 15.04 4.62
C PHE A 130 7.26 15.60 5.63
N LEU A 131 6.84 14.81 6.62
CA LEU A 131 5.94 15.25 7.67
C LEU A 131 6.53 16.42 8.48
N LYS A 132 7.77 16.30 8.96
CA LYS A 132 8.48 17.35 9.73
C LYS A 132 8.56 18.66 8.94
N LYS A 133 8.91 18.59 7.65
CA LYS A 133 9.05 19.75 6.76
C LYS A 133 7.73 20.50 6.55
N ASN A 134 6.60 19.82 6.74
CA ASN A 134 5.28 20.36 6.43
C ASN A 134 4.38 20.57 7.64
N MET A 135 4.77 20.19 8.86
CA MET A 135 3.91 20.19 10.06
C MET A 135 3.28 21.56 10.40
N ASN A 136 3.93 22.66 10.00
CA ASN A 136 3.42 24.03 10.25
C ASN A 136 2.67 24.64 9.05
N LYS A 137 2.57 23.88 7.94
CA LYS A 137 1.89 24.34 6.73
C LYS A 137 0.44 23.86 6.69
N LYS A 138 -0.31 24.34 5.70
CA LYS A 138 -1.62 23.75 5.39
C LYS A 138 -1.40 22.36 4.80
N VAL A 139 -1.82 21.33 5.52
CA VAL A 139 -1.66 19.92 5.12
C VAL A 139 -3.02 19.26 5.06
N LEU A 140 -3.30 18.59 3.96
CA LEU A 140 -4.42 17.68 3.83
C LEU A 140 -3.93 16.24 4.04
N PHE A 141 -4.44 15.58 5.07
CA PHE A 141 -4.32 14.14 5.26
C PHE A 141 -5.49 13.47 4.55
N LEU A 142 -5.25 12.99 3.33
CA LEU A 142 -6.24 12.31 2.51
C LEU A 142 -6.16 10.80 2.73
N GLU A 143 -7.20 10.23 3.29
CA GLU A 143 -7.32 8.79 3.51
C GLU A 143 -8.24 8.17 2.47
N LEU A 144 -7.73 7.15 1.78
CA LEU A 144 -8.44 6.43 0.72
C LEU A 144 -8.58 4.95 1.10
N GLY A 145 -9.79 4.55 1.50
CA GLY A 145 -10.17 3.15 1.68
C GLY A 145 -9.52 2.40 2.85
N VAL A 146 -8.90 3.08 3.82
CA VAL A 146 -8.32 2.41 4.98
C VAL A 146 -9.41 1.81 5.87
N GLY A 147 -9.39 0.49 6.03
CA GLY A 147 -10.34 -0.24 6.88
C GLY A 147 -9.97 -0.20 8.37
N MET A 148 -10.83 -0.86 9.18
CA MET A 148 -10.66 -0.95 10.63
C MET A 148 -9.80 -2.14 11.09
N MET A 149 -9.25 -2.93 10.16
CA MET A 149 -8.37 -4.06 10.54
C MET A 149 -7.00 -3.60 11.03
N THR A 150 -6.44 -2.54 10.42
CA THR A 150 -5.11 -2.02 10.75
C THR A 150 -5.09 -0.49 10.81
N PRO A 151 -5.98 0.14 11.62
CA PRO A 151 -6.13 1.59 11.68
C PRO A 151 -4.87 2.29 12.22
N MET A 152 -4.06 1.58 13.02
CA MET A 152 -2.84 2.08 13.65
C MET A 152 -1.75 2.50 12.65
N PHE A 153 -1.82 2.07 11.40
CA PHE A 153 -0.77 2.39 10.42
C PHE A 153 -0.99 3.70 9.67
N ILE A 154 -2.24 4.07 9.41
CA ILE A 154 -2.58 5.29 8.65
C ILE A 154 -3.67 6.10 9.36
N LYS A 155 -4.83 5.50 9.61
CA LYS A 155 -6.03 6.18 10.12
C LYS A 155 -5.75 6.91 11.43
N GLU A 156 -5.30 6.21 12.45
CA GLU A 156 -4.99 6.79 13.77
C GLU A 156 -3.85 7.81 13.72
N PRO A 157 -2.70 7.55 13.06
CA PRO A 157 -1.65 8.56 12.89
C PRO A 157 -2.15 9.84 12.21
N PHE A 158 -2.96 9.74 11.14
CA PHE A 158 -3.52 10.89 10.44
C PHE A 158 -4.44 11.72 11.36
N MET A 159 -5.36 11.05 12.05
CA MET A 159 -6.24 11.71 13.02
C MET A 159 -5.47 12.40 14.14
N ASN A 160 -4.44 11.74 14.69
CA ASN A 160 -3.56 12.31 15.71
C ASN A 160 -2.79 13.54 15.23
N MET A 161 -2.28 13.50 13.99
CA MET A 161 -1.59 14.66 13.39
C MET A 161 -2.59 15.82 13.18
N VAL A 162 -3.78 15.54 12.67
CA VAL A 162 -4.82 16.60 12.50
C VAL A 162 -5.26 17.18 13.84
N TYR A 163 -5.36 16.39 14.88
CA TYR A 163 -5.64 16.88 16.22
C TYR A 163 -4.56 17.87 16.72
N ARG A 164 -3.29 17.53 16.52
CA ARG A 164 -2.14 18.30 17.03
C ARG A 164 -1.73 19.49 16.16
N TRP A 165 -1.87 19.37 14.84
CA TRP A 165 -1.38 20.39 13.90
C TRP A 165 -2.47 21.44 13.62
N PRO A 166 -2.19 22.73 13.84
CA PRO A 166 -3.22 23.77 13.76
C PRO A 166 -3.81 23.92 12.36
N ASN A 167 -2.99 23.74 11.32
CA ASN A 167 -3.35 23.99 9.93
C ASN A 167 -3.61 22.69 9.13
N ALA A 168 -3.76 21.56 9.82
CA ALA A 168 -4.04 20.29 9.17
C ALA A 168 -5.53 20.04 9.01
N THR A 169 -5.89 19.42 7.90
CA THR A 169 -7.24 18.96 7.57
C THR A 169 -7.20 17.46 7.31
N TYR A 170 -8.23 16.74 7.72
CA TYR A 170 -8.42 15.33 7.41
C TYR A 170 -9.56 15.14 6.41
N ALA A 171 -9.34 14.37 5.38
CA ALA A 171 -10.40 13.93 4.48
C ALA A 171 -10.35 12.41 4.35
N VAL A 172 -11.47 11.74 4.59
CA VAL A 172 -11.60 10.30 4.43
C VAL A 172 -12.63 9.97 3.36
N ILE A 173 -12.23 9.16 2.40
CA ILE A 173 -13.11 8.62 1.35
C ILE A 173 -13.16 7.11 1.55
N ASN A 174 -14.31 6.60 1.98
CA ASN A 174 -14.49 5.17 2.22
C ASN A 174 -15.97 4.83 2.19
N PRO A 175 -16.43 3.86 1.38
CA PRO A 175 -17.84 3.49 1.30
C PRO A 175 -18.41 2.88 2.58
N LYS A 176 -17.55 2.35 3.46
CA LYS A 176 -17.96 1.67 4.70
C LYS A 176 -17.50 2.41 5.96
N ASP A 177 -16.21 2.76 6.02
CA ASP A 177 -15.52 3.20 7.24
C ASP A 177 -15.09 4.68 7.18
N ALA A 178 -15.94 5.55 6.61
CA ALA A 178 -15.73 7.01 6.58
C ALA A 178 -16.00 7.62 7.97
N TYR A 179 -15.16 7.27 8.96
CA TYR A 179 -15.29 7.71 10.34
C TYR A 179 -14.41 8.91 10.64
N VAL A 180 -14.95 9.87 11.40
CA VAL A 180 -14.24 11.06 11.91
C VAL A 180 -14.55 11.23 13.40
N PRO A 181 -13.52 11.27 14.28
CA PRO A 181 -13.69 11.57 15.70
C PRO A 181 -14.23 12.98 15.94
N LYS A 182 -15.00 13.15 17.01
CA LYS A 182 -15.58 14.46 17.39
C LYS A 182 -14.52 15.54 17.60
N GLU A 183 -13.36 15.17 18.12
CA GLU A 183 -12.24 16.03 18.46
C GLU A 183 -11.66 16.76 17.26
N ILE A 184 -11.74 16.16 16.07
CA ILE A 184 -11.23 16.74 14.82
C ILE A 184 -12.32 17.05 13.80
N ALA A 185 -13.59 16.89 14.15
CA ALA A 185 -14.72 17.04 13.21
C ALA A 185 -14.73 18.39 12.47
N LYS A 186 -14.38 19.49 13.17
CA LYS A 186 -14.31 20.84 12.55
C LYS A 186 -13.19 21.01 11.53
N LYS A 187 -12.23 20.09 11.50
CA LYS A 187 -11.09 20.07 10.56
C LYS A 187 -11.17 18.89 9.60
N SER A 188 -12.34 18.27 9.46
CA SER A 188 -12.44 16.99 8.73
C SER A 188 -13.62 16.94 7.79
N ILE A 189 -13.44 16.15 6.73
CA ILE A 189 -14.46 15.84 5.73
C ILE A 189 -14.56 14.32 5.63
N ALA A 190 -15.77 13.77 5.79
CA ALA A 190 -16.04 12.35 5.61
C ALA A 190 -16.92 12.15 4.38
N ILE A 191 -16.44 11.38 3.42
CA ILE A 191 -17.15 11.05 2.18
C ILE A 191 -17.41 9.54 2.18
N LYS A 192 -18.67 9.18 2.40
CA LYS A 192 -19.11 7.77 2.39
C LYS A 192 -19.49 7.35 0.97
N GLU A 193 -18.50 7.23 0.13
CA GLU A 193 -18.68 6.89 -1.28
C GLU A 193 -17.49 6.06 -1.79
N ASP A 194 -17.66 5.44 -2.94
CA ASP A 194 -16.58 4.75 -3.65
C ASP A 194 -15.47 5.74 -4.07
N ILE A 195 -14.21 5.30 -3.95
CA ILE A 195 -13.05 6.17 -4.20
C ILE A 195 -13.00 6.60 -5.67
N ALA A 196 -13.23 5.66 -6.60
CA ALA A 196 -13.16 5.95 -8.03
C ALA A 196 -14.23 6.96 -8.45
N VAL A 197 -15.45 6.82 -7.91
CA VAL A 197 -16.55 7.77 -8.13
C VAL A 197 -16.19 9.14 -7.59
N THR A 198 -15.70 9.20 -6.35
CA THR A 198 -15.37 10.47 -5.69
C THR A 198 -14.25 11.19 -6.43
N LEU A 199 -13.17 10.48 -6.82
CA LEU A 199 -12.04 11.08 -7.54
C LEU A 199 -12.48 11.65 -8.90
N LYS A 200 -13.36 10.96 -9.64
CA LYS A 200 -13.96 11.50 -10.89
C LYS A 200 -14.74 12.77 -10.65
N LYS A 201 -15.61 12.79 -9.64
CA LYS A 201 -16.38 14.00 -9.28
C LYS A 201 -15.48 15.17 -8.94
N LEU A 202 -14.39 14.94 -8.21
CA LEU A 202 -13.42 15.99 -7.87
C LEU A 202 -12.71 16.57 -9.09
N LEU A 203 -12.55 15.78 -10.15
CA LEU A 203 -12.00 16.20 -11.44
C LEU A 203 -13.05 16.79 -12.39
N GLY A 204 -14.32 16.83 -12.02
CA GLY A 204 -15.41 17.23 -12.91
C GLY A 204 -15.67 16.24 -14.06
N LYS A 205 -15.21 14.99 -13.93
CA LYS A 205 -15.42 13.93 -14.93
C LYS A 205 -16.77 13.23 -14.71
N PRO A 206 -17.42 12.73 -15.77
CA PRO A 206 -18.64 11.90 -15.62
C PRO A 206 -18.37 10.69 -14.73
N ALA A 207 -19.23 10.44 -13.77
CA ALA A 207 -19.09 9.36 -12.80
C ALA A 207 -20.02 8.15 -13.11
N ASP A 208 -20.51 8.07 -14.36
CA ASP A 208 -21.47 7.06 -14.77
C ASP A 208 -20.85 5.66 -14.81
N HIS A 209 -21.45 4.75 -14.06
CA HIS A 209 -21.23 3.30 -14.07
C HIS A 209 -19.77 2.83 -14.01
N ILE A 210 -19.14 3.02 -12.86
CA ILE A 210 -17.93 2.29 -12.56
C ILE A 210 -18.33 0.86 -12.17
N VAL A 211 -18.06 -0.08 -13.06
CA VAL A 211 -17.93 -1.48 -12.67
C VAL A 211 -16.65 -1.52 -11.83
N SER A 212 -16.80 -1.43 -10.51
CA SER A 212 -15.68 -1.69 -9.62
C SER A 212 -15.32 -3.16 -9.84
N ASP A 213 -14.18 -3.41 -10.47
CA ASP A 213 -13.60 -4.75 -10.48
C ASP A 213 -13.08 -5.04 -9.06
N THR A 214 -14.05 -5.28 -8.16
CA THR A 214 -13.81 -5.71 -6.79
C THR A 214 -13.52 -7.21 -6.71
N SER A 215 -13.15 -7.84 -7.84
CA SER A 215 -12.88 -9.27 -7.90
C SER A 215 -11.61 -9.68 -7.13
N PHE A 216 -10.75 -8.74 -6.75
CA PHE A 216 -9.67 -9.03 -5.82
C PHE A 216 -10.22 -9.14 -4.39
N LYS A 217 -10.76 -10.29 -4.06
CA LYS A 217 -10.84 -10.74 -2.67
C LYS A 217 -9.50 -11.38 -2.35
N PRO A 218 -8.65 -10.76 -1.50
CA PRO A 218 -7.48 -11.48 -0.99
C PRO A 218 -7.99 -12.78 -0.37
N GLY A 219 -7.56 -13.90 -0.90
CA GLY A 219 -7.93 -15.21 -0.38
C GLY A 219 -7.61 -15.22 1.12
N ARG A 220 -8.56 -15.65 1.93
CA ARG A 220 -8.30 -15.88 3.35
C ARG A 220 -7.20 -16.94 3.43
N ILE A 221 -5.98 -16.48 3.68
CA ILE A 221 -4.88 -17.37 4.05
C ILE A 221 -5.09 -17.65 5.54
N TYR A 222 -5.57 -18.86 5.85
CA TYR A 222 -5.57 -19.42 7.20
C TYR A 222 -4.18 -19.97 7.52
#